data_1cecec0ffc197fdf20f573d3ccbdabcd
#
_entry.id   1cecec0ffc197fdf20f573d3ccbdabcd
#
_cell.length_a   1.000
_cell.length_b   1.000
_cell.length_c   1.000
_cell.angle_alpha   90.00
_cell.angle_beta   90.00
_cell.angle_gamma   90.00
#
_symmetry.space_group_name_H-M   'P 1'
#
loop_
_entity.id
_entity.type
_entity.pdbx_description
1 polymer ?
#
loop_
_entity_poly.entity_id
_entity_poly.type
_entity_poly.pdbx_seq_one_letter_code
_entity_poly.pdbx_strand_id
1 'polypeptide(L)'
;MTHIRRFAILALMFFTMLAVKGQVGESRSRLGVGVNGGMAFNTISFDPTIKQFQHKGLSFGLSMRYTCEKYFTTICALQAEINYTQLGWKEEILDAYGAELEDTYQRDMNYIQLPLLCRLGWGKESGGLQFFILLGPQFGYYISSSAKQSDIWTLNSEGHPNRPNNVYQQYDMKDPDNKFEYGLTGGLGLEFSTKHGQHIMVDGRYYYGLSDILDNGKKDVFARSAHMTISARLTYLFDLFNK
;
A
#
# COMPACT_ATOMS: atom_id res chain seq x y z
N MET A 1 -25.35 -21.07 -16.02
CA MET A 1 -24.72 -20.93 -17.37
C MET A 1 -24.16 -19.54 -17.65
N THR A 2 -24.57 -18.47 -16.98
CA THR A 2 -24.13 -17.07 -17.22
C THR A 2 -22.72 -16.73 -16.70
N HIS A 3 -22.29 -17.32 -15.60
CA HIS A 3 -20.97 -17.03 -15.00
C HIS A 3 -19.82 -17.64 -15.79
N ILE A 4 -19.98 -18.85 -16.33
CA ILE A 4 -18.95 -19.51 -17.16
C ILE A 4 -18.74 -18.74 -18.48
N ARG A 5 -19.80 -18.21 -19.10
CA ARG A 5 -19.68 -17.36 -20.28
C ARG A 5 -18.95 -16.05 -20.02
N ARG A 6 -19.17 -15.40 -18.87
CA ARG A 6 -18.47 -14.18 -18.49
C ARG A 6 -16.98 -14.44 -18.21
N PHE A 7 -16.67 -15.56 -17.57
CA PHE A 7 -15.27 -15.96 -17.33
C PHE A 7 -14.55 -16.30 -18.63
N ALA A 8 -15.21 -16.98 -19.57
CA ALA A 8 -14.67 -17.29 -20.89
C ALA A 8 -14.40 -16.04 -21.74
N ILE A 9 -15.28 -15.03 -21.66
CA ILE A 9 -15.11 -13.75 -22.36
C ILE A 9 -13.95 -12.96 -21.77
N LEU A 10 -13.81 -12.91 -20.44
CA LEU A 10 -12.68 -12.27 -19.76
C LEU A 10 -11.35 -12.97 -20.07
N ALA A 11 -11.33 -14.29 -20.07
CA ALA A 11 -10.15 -15.08 -20.45
C ALA A 11 -9.79 -14.87 -21.94
N LEU A 12 -10.77 -14.80 -22.82
CA LEU A 12 -10.56 -14.52 -24.26
C LEU A 12 -10.03 -13.10 -24.49
N MET A 13 -10.55 -12.10 -23.77
CA MET A 13 -10.01 -10.73 -23.81
C MET A 13 -8.57 -10.66 -23.28
N PHE A 14 -8.24 -11.41 -22.25
CA PHE A 14 -6.87 -11.48 -21.73
C PHE A 14 -5.92 -12.15 -22.72
N PHE A 15 -6.38 -13.21 -23.41
CA PHE A 15 -5.59 -13.90 -24.44
C PHE A 15 -5.41 -13.06 -25.71
N THR A 16 -6.39 -12.24 -26.10
CA THR A 16 -6.25 -11.35 -27.25
C THR A 16 -5.30 -10.19 -27.00
N MET A 17 -5.16 -9.72 -25.74
CA MET A 17 -4.14 -8.74 -25.36
C MET A 17 -2.70 -9.28 -25.51
N LEU A 18 -2.48 -10.60 -25.35
CA LEU A 18 -1.19 -11.23 -25.56
C LEU A 18 -0.82 -11.40 -27.06
N ALA A 19 -1.79 -11.29 -27.95
CA ALA A 19 -1.60 -11.52 -29.40
C ALA A 19 -1.44 -10.22 -30.22
N VAL A 20 -1.54 -9.04 -29.58
CA VAL A 20 -1.31 -7.76 -30.26
C VAL A 20 0.18 -7.57 -30.48
N LYS A 21 0.69 -8.09 -31.60
CA LYS A 21 1.98 -7.68 -32.18
C LYS A 21 1.82 -6.27 -32.80
N GLY A 22 1.52 -5.31 -31.94
CA GLY A 22 1.34 -3.92 -32.33
C GLY A 22 2.57 -3.12 -31.97
N GLN A 23 3.24 -2.61 -32.98
CA GLN A 23 4.36 -1.67 -32.94
C GLN A 23 5.56 -2.12 -32.09
N VAL A 24 6.62 -2.47 -32.77
CA VAL A 24 7.85 -3.04 -32.21
C VAL A 24 8.57 -2.00 -31.37
N GLY A 25 8.40 -2.08 -30.05
CA GLY A 25 9.31 -1.47 -29.09
C GLY A 25 10.70 -2.15 -29.14
N GLU A 26 11.73 -1.45 -28.78
CA GLU A 26 13.04 -2.07 -28.59
C GLU A 26 12.96 -2.98 -27.34
N SER A 27 13.12 -4.29 -27.54
CA SER A 27 13.12 -5.24 -26.43
C SER A 27 14.26 -4.94 -25.46
N ARG A 28 13.96 -4.92 -24.17
CA ARG A 28 14.90 -4.72 -23.07
C ARG A 28 14.66 -5.82 -22.05
N SER A 29 15.48 -6.86 -22.08
CA SER A 29 15.37 -7.95 -21.09
C SER A 29 16.36 -7.73 -19.96
N ARG A 30 16.04 -6.79 -19.04
CA ARG A 30 16.86 -6.54 -17.85
C ARG A 30 16.08 -6.93 -16.60
N LEU A 31 16.72 -7.73 -15.76
CA LEU A 31 16.21 -8.08 -14.45
C LEU A 31 17.09 -7.43 -13.39
N GLY A 32 16.51 -6.50 -12.64
CA GLY A 32 17.13 -5.88 -11.48
C GLY A 32 16.51 -6.41 -10.20
N VAL A 33 17.33 -6.63 -9.20
CA VAL A 33 16.90 -7.00 -7.84
C VAL A 33 17.58 -6.10 -6.82
N GLY A 34 16.97 -5.93 -5.66
CA GLY A 34 17.53 -5.09 -4.63
C GLY A 34 16.68 -4.95 -3.40
N VAL A 35 16.97 -3.94 -2.62
CA VAL A 35 16.34 -3.65 -1.34
C VAL A 35 15.67 -2.28 -1.36
N ASN A 36 14.62 -2.16 -0.59
CA ASN A 36 13.94 -0.88 -0.40
C ASN A 36 13.67 -0.60 1.08
N GLY A 37 13.52 0.66 1.41
CA GLY A 37 13.14 1.10 2.74
C GLY A 37 12.55 2.50 2.70
N GLY A 38 11.73 2.83 3.69
CA GLY A 38 11.10 4.14 3.74
C GLY A 38 10.16 4.32 4.92
N MET A 39 9.41 5.41 4.88
CA MET A 39 8.39 5.75 5.87
C MET A 39 7.01 5.68 5.25
N ALA A 40 6.07 5.14 6.00
CA ALA A 40 4.66 5.09 5.68
C ALA A 40 3.88 6.02 6.63
N PHE A 41 3.04 6.86 6.07
CA PHE A 41 2.13 7.74 6.77
C PHE A 41 0.72 7.23 6.51
N ASN A 42 0.12 6.57 7.50
CA ASN A 42 -1.14 5.88 7.34
C ASN A 42 -2.28 6.56 8.08
N THR A 43 -3.46 6.48 7.49
CA THR A 43 -4.75 6.76 8.11
C THR A 43 -5.73 5.69 7.67
N ILE A 44 -6.83 5.53 8.41
CA ILE A 44 -7.91 4.63 8.03
C ILE A 44 -9.13 5.45 7.63
N SER A 45 -9.69 5.15 6.46
CA SER A 45 -10.96 5.72 6.02
C SER A 45 -12.09 5.02 6.74
N PHE A 46 -12.50 5.57 7.88
CA PHE A 46 -13.70 5.11 8.58
C PHE A 46 -14.96 5.82 8.05
N ASP A 47 -16.08 5.09 8.02
CA ASP A 47 -17.42 5.64 7.81
C ASP A 47 -18.36 5.06 8.89
N PRO A 48 -18.87 5.85 9.85
CA PRO A 48 -18.67 7.29 10.03
C PRO A 48 -17.22 7.67 10.36
N THR A 49 -16.81 8.87 9.92
CA THR A 49 -15.41 9.34 10.02
C THR A 49 -14.98 9.54 11.47
N ILE A 50 -13.84 8.96 11.82
CA ILE A 50 -13.12 9.23 13.08
C ILE A 50 -12.01 10.23 12.79
N LYS A 51 -11.83 11.25 13.63
CA LYS A 51 -10.69 12.14 13.54
C LYS A 51 -9.41 11.41 13.94
N GLN A 52 -8.38 11.58 13.14
CA GLN A 52 -7.12 10.86 13.27
C GLN A 52 -5.93 11.75 12.96
N PHE A 53 -4.85 11.53 13.71
CA PHE A 53 -3.51 11.95 13.31
C PHE A 53 -2.92 10.92 12.35
N GLN A 54 -1.98 11.35 11.51
CA GLN A 54 -1.24 10.42 10.67
C GLN A 54 -0.37 9.49 11.52
N HIS A 55 -0.60 8.18 11.37
CA HIS A 55 0.27 7.17 11.96
C HIS A 55 1.56 7.05 11.13
N LYS A 56 2.71 7.12 11.80
CA LYS A 56 4.03 7.02 11.17
C LYS A 56 4.59 5.63 11.41
N GLY A 57 4.85 4.90 10.34
CA GLY A 57 5.44 3.57 10.37
C GLY A 57 6.66 3.44 9.46
N LEU A 58 7.40 2.37 9.63
CA LEU A 58 8.51 1.99 8.77
C LEU A 58 8.06 0.96 7.75
N SER A 59 8.65 1.03 6.56
CA SER A 59 8.46 0.03 5.50
C SER A 59 9.82 -0.35 4.94
N PHE A 60 10.10 -1.65 4.84
CA PHE A 60 11.33 -2.16 4.23
C PHE A 60 11.08 -3.52 3.58
N GLY A 61 11.89 -3.85 2.56
CA GLY A 61 11.69 -5.11 1.85
C GLY A 61 12.62 -5.32 0.68
N LEU A 62 12.23 -6.25 -0.15
CA LEU A 62 12.93 -6.64 -1.38
C LEU A 62 12.16 -6.12 -2.58
N SER A 63 12.89 -5.72 -3.61
CA SER A 63 12.34 -5.24 -4.87
C SER A 63 12.94 -6.04 -6.03
N MET A 64 12.09 -6.37 -6.99
CA MET A 64 12.46 -6.96 -8.28
C MET A 64 11.84 -6.12 -9.38
N ARG A 65 12.62 -5.78 -10.39
CA ARG A 65 12.19 -5.03 -11.56
C ARG A 65 12.60 -5.73 -12.84
N TYR A 66 11.63 -6.01 -13.68
CA TYR A 66 11.85 -6.49 -15.02
C TYR A 66 11.55 -5.40 -16.05
N THR A 67 12.59 -4.89 -16.70
CA THR A 67 12.46 -3.91 -17.80
C THR A 67 12.16 -4.69 -19.08
N CYS A 68 10.96 -4.47 -19.62
CA CYS A 68 10.44 -5.22 -20.75
C CYS A 68 10.87 -4.61 -22.09
N GLU A 69 10.54 -3.34 -22.26
CA GLU A 69 10.66 -2.68 -23.56
C GLU A 69 10.92 -1.19 -23.39
N LYS A 70 11.52 -0.61 -24.43
CA LYS A 70 11.57 0.83 -24.62
C LYS A 70 10.73 1.20 -25.84
N TYR A 71 9.79 2.07 -25.63
CA TYR A 71 8.91 2.57 -26.67
C TYR A 71 9.13 4.07 -26.85
N PHE A 72 9.79 4.47 -27.94
CA PHE A 72 10.32 5.82 -28.16
C PHE A 72 11.21 6.29 -26.98
N THR A 73 10.71 7.23 -26.20
CA THR A 73 11.39 7.77 -25.01
C THR A 73 10.96 7.12 -23.71
N THR A 74 9.92 6.26 -23.76
CA THR A 74 9.31 5.63 -22.57
C THR A 74 9.89 4.26 -22.35
N ILE A 75 10.40 4.01 -21.16
CA ILE A 75 10.92 2.73 -20.71
C ILE A 75 9.83 2.05 -19.88
N CYS A 76 9.40 0.87 -20.32
CA CYS A 76 8.36 0.08 -19.68
C CYS A 76 8.97 -1.03 -18.83
N ALA A 77 8.55 -1.12 -17.58
CA ALA A 77 9.00 -2.16 -16.66
C ALA A 77 7.85 -2.65 -15.76
N LEU A 78 7.99 -3.88 -15.28
CA LEU A 78 7.18 -4.44 -14.20
C LEU A 78 8.03 -4.47 -12.93
N GLN A 79 7.46 -4.02 -11.83
CA GLN A 79 8.11 -4.02 -10.53
C GLN A 79 7.25 -4.78 -9.53
N ALA A 80 7.84 -5.76 -8.87
CA ALA A 80 7.22 -6.52 -7.79
C ALA A 80 8.05 -6.34 -6.52
N GLU A 81 7.39 -6.25 -5.38
CA GLU A 81 8.07 -6.07 -4.11
C GLU A 81 7.43 -6.94 -3.04
N ILE A 82 8.22 -7.28 -2.03
CA ILE A 82 7.74 -7.89 -0.79
C ILE A 82 8.24 -7.00 0.34
N ASN A 83 7.31 -6.35 1.04
CA ASN A 83 7.61 -5.35 2.05
C ASN A 83 6.99 -5.73 3.39
N TYR A 84 7.76 -5.61 4.45
CA TYR A 84 7.22 -5.49 5.79
C TYR A 84 6.89 -4.03 6.04
N THR A 85 5.65 -3.73 6.42
CA THR A 85 5.18 -2.35 6.63
C THR A 85 4.41 -2.24 7.93
N GLN A 86 4.76 -1.24 8.73
CA GLN A 86 4.01 -0.85 9.90
C GLN A 86 2.96 0.18 9.49
N LEU A 87 1.70 -0.19 9.64
CA LEU A 87 0.52 0.63 9.42
C LEU A 87 -0.19 0.90 10.74
N GLY A 88 -1.30 1.61 10.72
CA GLY A 88 -2.10 1.84 11.90
C GLY A 88 -2.82 3.18 11.86
N TRP A 89 -3.38 3.56 13.01
CA TRP A 89 -3.97 4.88 13.19
C TRP A 89 -3.74 5.38 14.61
N LYS A 90 -3.81 6.68 14.75
CA LYS A 90 -3.81 7.37 16.03
C LYS A 90 -5.04 8.27 16.07
N GLU A 91 -5.90 8.10 17.06
CA GLU A 91 -7.12 8.90 17.18
C GLU A 91 -6.83 10.27 17.77
N GLU A 92 -7.58 11.26 17.28
CA GLU A 92 -7.72 12.57 17.88
C GLU A 92 -9.02 12.56 18.67
N ILE A 93 -8.89 12.38 20.00
CA ILE A 93 -10.05 12.20 20.88
C ILE A 93 -10.54 13.56 21.34
N LEU A 94 -11.80 13.86 21.03
CA LEU A 94 -12.43 15.14 21.33
C LEU A 94 -13.53 14.98 22.38
N ASP A 95 -13.75 16.05 23.14
CA ASP A 95 -14.92 16.18 24.02
C ASP A 95 -16.21 16.51 23.23
N ALA A 96 -17.31 16.62 23.92
CA ALA A 96 -18.61 16.96 23.33
C ALA A 96 -18.65 18.38 22.68
N TYR A 97 -17.70 19.25 23.00
CA TYR A 97 -17.57 20.60 22.47
C TYR A 97 -16.52 20.72 21.36
N GLY A 98 -15.82 19.61 21.05
CA GLY A 98 -14.79 19.57 20.03
C GLY A 98 -13.40 20.00 20.51
N ALA A 99 -13.17 20.08 21.81
CA ALA A 99 -11.85 20.30 22.39
C ALA A 99 -11.08 18.96 22.49
N GLU A 100 -9.77 19.00 22.22
CA GLU A 100 -8.91 17.83 22.31
C GLU A 100 -8.75 17.39 23.77
N LEU A 101 -8.98 16.11 24.04
CA LEU A 101 -8.76 15.50 25.35
C LEU A 101 -7.34 14.97 25.45
N GLU A 102 -6.82 14.84 26.68
CA GLU A 102 -5.51 14.25 26.95
C GLU A 102 -5.47 12.73 26.70
N ASP A 103 -6.64 12.13 26.45
CA ASP A 103 -6.76 10.71 26.14
C ASP A 103 -6.11 10.37 24.82
N THR A 104 -5.43 9.24 24.78
CA THR A 104 -4.71 8.77 23.58
C THR A 104 -5.10 7.35 23.25
N TYR A 105 -5.32 7.10 21.97
CA TYR A 105 -5.43 5.78 21.40
C TYR A 105 -4.61 5.69 20.12
N GLN A 106 -3.74 4.69 20.06
CA GLN A 106 -2.96 4.38 18.88
C GLN A 106 -2.96 2.87 18.68
N ARG A 107 -3.21 2.44 17.45
CA ARG A 107 -3.04 1.04 17.05
C ARG A 107 -1.94 0.95 16.01
N ASP A 108 -0.94 0.12 16.33
CA ASP A 108 0.14 -0.25 15.43
C ASP A 108 -0.19 -1.62 14.83
N MET A 109 -0.13 -1.76 13.52
CA MET A 109 -0.42 -3.00 12.78
C MET A 109 0.73 -3.33 11.84
N ASN A 110 1.10 -4.59 11.79
CA ASN A 110 2.20 -5.08 10.96
C ASN A 110 1.65 -5.90 9.81
N TYR A 111 2.08 -5.56 8.60
CA TYR A 111 1.67 -6.20 7.35
C TYR A 111 2.85 -6.68 6.53
N ILE A 112 2.67 -7.79 5.82
CA ILE A 112 3.46 -8.10 4.63
C ILE A 112 2.67 -7.59 3.43
N GLN A 113 3.30 -6.74 2.61
CA GLN A 113 2.67 -6.14 1.44
C GLN A 113 3.37 -6.58 0.16
N LEU A 114 2.58 -6.88 -0.87
CA LEU A 114 3.01 -7.32 -2.20
C LEU A 114 2.46 -6.36 -3.26
N PRO A 115 3.12 -5.22 -3.54
CA PRO A 115 2.79 -4.38 -4.67
C PRO A 115 3.28 -5.00 -5.98
N LEU A 116 2.41 -5.02 -7.00
CA LEU A 116 2.71 -5.42 -8.36
C LEU A 116 2.48 -4.23 -9.27
N LEU A 117 3.55 -3.56 -9.69
CA LEU A 117 3.48 -2.23 -10.28
C LEU A 117 3.95 -2.24 -11.74
N CYS A 118 3.19 -1.60 -12.61
CA CYS A 118 3.66 -1.17 -13.91
C CYS A 118 4.44 0.13 -13.72
N ARG A 119 5.63 0.22 -14.33
CA ARG A 119 6.50 1.37 -14.27
C ARG A 119 6.72 1.93 -15.67
N LEU A 120 6.51 3.23 -15.81
CA LEU A 120 6.84 3.98 -17.01
C LEU A 120 7.90 5.03 -16.65
N GLY A 121 9.03 5.01 -17.35
CA GLY A 121 10.17 5.87 -17.09
C GLY A 121 10.59 6.68 -18.30
N TRP A 122 11.04 7.91 -18.07
CA TRP A 122 11.57 8.84 -19.08
C TRP A 122 12.91 9.39 -18.64
N GLY A 123 13.86 9.36 -19.54
CA GLY A 123 15.22 9.84 -19.29
C GLY A 123 16.31 8.85 -19.74
N LYS A 124 17.45 8.88 -19.05
CA LYS A 124 18.59 8.03 -19.41
C LYS A 124 18.45 6.64 -18.79
N GLU A 125 18.59 5.62 -19.61
CA GLU A 125 18.56 4.22 -19.16
C GLU A 125 19.79 3.82 -18.35
N SER A 126 20.94 4.45 -18.65
CA SER A 126 22.22 4.14 -18.02
C SER A 126 23.06 5.40 -17.89
N GLY A 127 23.71 5.56 -16.73
CA GLY A 127 24.61 6.66 -16.46
C GLY A 127 23.89 8.02 -16.39
N GLY A 128 22.70 8.10 -15.76
CA GLY A 128 21.99 9.35 -15.62
C GLY A 128 20.69 9.29 -14.88
N LEU A 129 19.93 10.36 -14.98
CA LEU A 129 18.67 10.56 -14.29
C LEU A 129 17.48 10.13 -15.16
N GLN A 130 16.48 9.51 -14.52
CA GLN A 130 15.21 9.11 -15.10
C GLN A 130 14.09 9.51 -14.14
N PHE A 131 13.03 10.14 -14.66
CA PHE A 131 11.75 10.29 -13.98
C PHE A 131 10.87 9.05 -14.26
N PHE A 132 10.08 8.63 -13.31
CA PHE A 132 9.14 7.53 -13.52
C PHE A 132 7.83 7.69 -12.77
N ILE A 133 6.81 7.01 -13.27
CA ILE A 133 5.53 6.81 -12.59
C ILE A 133 5.32 5.32 -12.36
N LEU A 134 4.59 5.02 -11.30
CA LEU A 134 4.21 3.66 -10.88
C LEU A 134 2.70 3.58 -10.72
N LEU A 135 2.11 2.47 -11.14
CA LEU A 135 0.70 2.19 -10.91
C LEU A 135 0.47 0.67 -10.91
N GLY A 136 -0.31 0.19 -9.95
CA GLY A 136 -0.72 -1.21 -9.95
C GLY A 136 -1.45 -1.64 -8.69
N PRO A 137 -1.91 -2.89 -8.65
CA PRO A 137 -2.51 -3.49 -7.47
C PRO A 137 -1.45 -3.72 -6.38
N GLN A 138 -1.91 -3.63 -5.14
CA GLN A 138 -1.14 -3.99 -3.96
C GLN A 138 -2.00 -4.88 -3.08
N PHE A 139 -1.40 -5.96 -2.62
CA PHE A 139 -1.99 -6.90 -1.69
C PHE A 139 -1.27 -6.80 -0.35
N GLY A 140 -1.99 -7.02 0.73
CA GLY A 140 -1.45 -7.01 2.08
C GLY A 140 -1.96 -8.19 2.90
N TYR A 141 -1.12 -8.68 3.80
CA TYR A 141 -1.50 -9.69 4.77
C TYR A 141 -1.13 -9.23 6.17
N TYR A 142 -2.14 -9.15 7.03
CA TYR A 142 -2.01 -8.79 8.44
C TYR A 142 -1.25 -9.86 9.22
N ILE A 143 -0.28 -9.44 10.03
CA ILE A 143 0.53 -10.33 10.87
C ILE A 143 0.16 -10.18 12.33
N SER A 144 0.21 -8.96 12.86
CA SER A 144 0.01 -8.66 14.26
C SER A 144 -0.38 -7.20 14.48
N SER A 145 -1.01 -6.93 15.62
CA SER A 145 -1.22 -5.56 16.06
C SER A 145 -0.91 -5.40 17.55
N SER A 146 -0.68 -4.17 17.93
CA SER A 146 -0.63 -3.74 19.32
C SER A 146 -1.37 -2.42 19.47
N ALA A 147 -2.12 -2.26 20.57
CA ALA A 147 -2.77 -1.02 20.91
C ALA A 147 -2.07 -0.37 22.10
N LYS A 148 -1.91 0.95 22.02
CA LYS A 148 -1.46 1.79 23.14
C LYS A 148 -2.59 2.76 23.45
N GLN A 149 -2.99 2.80 24.70
CA GLN A 149 -4.14 3.60 25.14
C GLN A 149 -3.87 4.21 26.50
N SER A 150 -4.55 5.29 26.80
CA SER A 150 -4.57 5.87 28.14
C SER A 150 -5.40 5.01 29.11
N ASP A 151 -5.19 5.19 30.43
CA ASP A 151 -5.85 4.41 31.50
C ASP A 151 -7.38 4.47 31.45
N ILE A 152 -7.93 5.51 30.86
CA ILE A 152 -9.38 5.68 30.68
C ILE A 152 -10.03 4.59 29.81
N TRP A 153 -9.22 3.87 29.04
CA TRP A 153 -9.64 2.75 28.21
C TRP A 153 -9.67 1.41 28.96
N THR A 154 -9.48 1.43 30.28
CA THR A 154 -9.68 0.22 31.09
C THR A 154 -11.10 -0.28 30.93
N LEU A 155 -11.23 -1.59 30.78
CA LEU A 155 -12.53 -2.25 30.62
C LEU A 155 -13.23 -2.34 31.99
N ASN A 156 -14.55 -2.14 31.99
CA ASN A 156 -15.40 -2.42 33.14
C ASN A 156 -15.66 -3.92 33.27
N SER A 157 -16.40 -4.34 34.31
CA SER A 157 -16.76 -5.73 34.58
C SER A 157 -17.57 -6.42 33.45
N GLU A 158 -18.15 -5.63 32.55
CA GLU A 158 -18.94 -6.08 31.39
C GLU A 158 -18.11 -6.18 30.11
N GLY A 159 -16.80 -5.84 30.19
CA GLY A 159 -15.89 -5.86 29.06
C GLY A 159 -15.99 -4.64 28.14
N HIS A 160 -16.65 -3.58 28.56
CA HIS A 160 -16.72 -2.31 27.83
C HIS A 160 -15.70 -1.33 28.36
N PRO A 161 -15.14 -0.44 27.50
CA PRO A 161 -14.27 0.64 27.94
C PRO A 161 -14.96 1.50 29.01
N ASN A 162 -14.23 1.79 30.09
CA ASN A 162 -14.73 2.56 31.24
C ASN A 162 -14.86 4.08 30.97
N ARG A 163 -15.16 4.43 29.74
CA ARG A 163 -15.27 5.80 29.26
C ARG A 163 -16.73 6.11 28.89
N PRO A 164 -17.36 7.11 29.49
CA PRO A 164 -18.75 7.43 29.18
C PRO A 164 -18.89 8.01 27.77
N ASN A 165 -19.96 7.58 27.07
CA ASN A 165 -20.53 8.20 25.87
C ASN A 165 -19.70 8.20 24.57
N ASN A 166 -18.78 7.28 24.37
CA ASN A 166 -18.14 7.13 23.07
C ASN A 166 -18.61 5.85 22.36
N VAL A 167 -19.36 5.99 21.30
CA VAL A 167 -19.94 4.89 20.52
C VAL A 167 -18.87 4.04 19.83
N TYR A 168 -17.71 4.62 19.56
CA TYR A 168 -16.61 3.99 18.80
C TYR A 168 -15.66 3.14 19.66
N GLN A 169 -15.75 3.21 20.98
CA GLN A 169 -14.84 2.52 21.91
C GLN A 169 -14.82 1.01 21.76
N GLN A 170 -15.90 0.39 21.34
CA GLN A 170 -16.00 -1.07 21.13
C GLN A 170 -15.10 -1.57 20.01
N TYR A 171 -14.79 -0.72 19.02
CA TYR A 171 -14.00 -1.06 17.84
C TYR A 171 -12.52 -0.80 18.04
N ASP A 172 -12.16 0.14 18.90
CA ASP A 172 -10.77 0.45 19.21
C ASP A 172 -10.03 -0.74 19.83
N MET A 173 -10.78 -1.58 20.56
CA MET A 173 -10.25 -2.75 21.26
C MET A 173 -10.26 -4.02 20.39
N LYS A 174 -10.89 -3.98 19.24
CA LYS A 174 -11.05 -5.15 18.36
C LYS A 174 -9.86 -5.31 17.43
N ASP A 175 -9.36 -6.54 17.32
CA ASP A 175 -8.38 -6.87 16.28
C ASP A 175 -9.02 -6.81 14.89
N PRO A 176 -8.23 -6.56 13.83
CA PRO A 176 -8.71 -6.63 12.46
C PRO A 176 -9.34 -7.99 12.15
N ASP A 177 -10.58 -7.99 11.67
CA ASP A 177 -11.29 -9.21 11.28
C ASP A 177 -10.72 -9.77 9.98
N ASN A 178 -10.46 -8.88 9.02
CA ASN A 178 -9.94 -9.23 7.72
C ASN A 178 -8.41 -9.18 7.73
N LYS A 179 -7.79 -10.35 7.56
CA LYS A 179 -6.32 -10.46 7.51
C LYS A 179 -5.75 -10.14 6.13
N PHE A 180 -6.56 -10.24 5.10
CA PHE A 180 -6.15 -9.98 3.72
C PHE A 180 -6.72 -8.65 3.26
N GLU A 181 -5.84 -7.77 2.79
CA GLU A 181 -6.20 -6.50 2.18
C GLU A 181 -5.76 -6.44 0.72
N TYR A 182 -6.46 -5.64 -0.05
CA TYR A 182 -6.09 -5.30 -1.42
C TYR A 182 -6.50 -3.87 -1.75
N GLY A 183 -5.78 -3.29 -2.69
CA GLY A 183 -6.02 -1.92 -3.12
C GLY A 183 -5.18 -1.55 -4.33
N LEU A 184 -5.14 -0.25 -4.60
CA LEU A 184 -4.37 0.32 -5.69
C LEU A 184 -3.27 1.22 -5.14
N THR A 185 -2.08 1.10 -5.74
CA THR A 185 -0.94 1.96 -5.45
C THR A 185 -0.57 2.74 -6.70
N GLY A 186 -0.43 4.04 -6.55
CA GLY A 186 0.11 4.94 -7.56
C GLY A 186 1.26 5.76 -6.98
N GLY A 187 2.24 6.09 -7.81
CA GLY A 187 3.40 6.85 -7.33
C GLY A 187 4.22 7.45 -8.45
N LEU A 188 5.15 8.30 -8.06
CA LEU A 188 6.12 8.94 -8.95
C LEU A 188 7.47 9.05 -8.24
N GLY A 189 8.54 9.08 -9.03
CA GLY A 189 9.86 9.13 -8.47
C GLY A 189 10.96 9.48 -9.48
N LEU A 190 12.16 9.53 -8.93
CA LEU A 190 13.40 9.76 -9.66
C LEU A 190 14.33 8.57 -9.47
N GLU A 191 14.99 8.18 -10.52
CA GLU A 191 16.00 7.14 -10.53
C GLU A 191 17.31 7.70 -11.06
N PHE A 192 18.38 7.44 -10.35
CA PHE A 192 19.74 7.64 -10.83
C PHE A 192 20.37 6.28 -11.13
N SER A 193 20.72 6.04 -12.39
CA SER A 193 21.37 4.82 -12.83
C SER A 193 22.86 5.05 -13.12
N THR A 194 23.69 4.11 -12.72
CA THR A 194 25.11 4.08 -13.06
C THR A 194 25.34 3.31 -14.36
N LYS A 195 26.53 3.45 -14.96
CA LYS A 195 26.91 2.64 -16.15
C LYS A 195 27.15 1.16 -15.81
N HIS A 196 27.23 0.81 -14.54
CA HIS A 196 27.51 -0.55 -14.06
C HIS A 196 26.24 -1.31 -13.61
N GLY A 197 25.05 -0.84 -14.01
CA GLY A 197 23.79 -1.54 -13.70
C GLY A 197 23.33 -1.38 -12.22
N GLN A 198 23.75 -0.31 -11.57
CA GLN A 198 23.26 0.06 -10.23
C GLN A 198 22.25 1.19 -10.35
N HIS A 199 21.18 1.12 -9.57
CA HIS A 199 20.08 2.06 -9.63
C HIS A 199 19.70 2.50 -8.21
N ILE A 200 19.66 3.80 -7.99
CA ILE A 200 19.16 4.41 -6.76
C ILE A 200 17.87 5.14 -7.13
N MET A 201 16.77 4.77 -6.47
CA MET A 201 15.45 5.37 -6.71
C MET A 201 14.92 6.02 -5.45
N VAL A 202 14.32 7.19 -5.62
CA VAL A 202 13.52 7.86 -4.58
C VAL A 202 12.13 8.05 -5.13
N ASP A 203 11.12 7.57 -4.43
CA ASP A 203 9.73 7.68 -4.87
C ASP A 203 8.76 7.99 -3.72
N GLY A 204 7.69 8.69 -4.11
CA GLY A 204 6.52 8.91 -3.28
C GLY A 204 5.34 8.13 -3.84
N ARG A 205 4.60 7.43 -2.96
CA ARG A 205 3.45 6.61 -3.35
C ARG A 205 2.24 6.93 -2.50
N TYR A 206 1.09 6.73 -3.11
CA TYR A 206 -0.20 6.71 -2.45
C TYR A 206 -0.86 5.35 -2.64
N TYR A 207 -1.23 4.70 -1.55
CA TYR A 207 -2.01 3.48 -1.53
C TYR A 207 -3.44 3.79 -1.10
N TYR A 208 -4.40 3.26 -1.85
CA TYR A 208 -5.82 3.34 -1.56
C TYR A 208 -6.38 1.93 -1.39
N GLY A 209 -6.73 1.59 -0.13
CA GLY A 209 -7.36 0.32 0.21
C GLY A 209 -8.78 0.21 -0.34
N LEU A 210 -9.07 -0.91 -0.97
CA LEU A 210 -10.38 -1.28 -1.48
C LEU A 210 -11.10 -2.28 -0.58
N SER A 211 -10.34 -2.97 0.27
CA SER A 211 -10.86 -3.88 1.29
C SER A 211 -10.93 -3.18 2.63
N ASP A 212 -11.87 -3.63 3.46
CA ASP A 212 -12.03 -3.17 4.84
C ASP A 212 -11.26 -4.07 5.80
N ILE A 213 -10.70 -3.47 6.87
CA ILE A 213 -9.97 -4.19 7.92
C ILE A 213 -10.92 -4.81 8.96
N LEU A 214 -12.10 -4.22 9.15
CA LEU A 214 -13.16 -4.74 9.99
C LEU A 214 -14.24 -5.42 9.14
N ASP A 215 -14.94 -6.39 9.73
CA ASP A 215 -16.09 -7.02 9.06
C ASP A 215 -17.28 -6.05 9.13
N ASN A 216 -17.52 -5.35 8.02
CA ASN A 216 -18.57 -4.34 7.91
C ASN A 216 -19.95 -4.99 7.66
N GLY A 217 -20.39 -5.82 8.57
CA GLY A 217 -21.73 -6.39 8.57
C GLY A 217 -22.81 -5.34 8.90
N LYS A 218 -24.09 -5.65 8.64
CA LYS A 218 -25.21 -4.74 8.95
C LYS A 218 -25.34 -4.34 10.43
N LYS A 219 -24.61 -5.02 11.32
CA LYS A 219 -24.59 -4.78 12.76
C LYS A 219 -23.38 -3.97 13.23
N ASP A 220 -22.41 -3.72 12.34
CA ASP A 220 -21.21 -2.99 12.69
C ASP A 220 -21.45 -1.48 12.61
N VAL A 221 -20.70 -0.74 13.44
CA VAL A 221 -20.80 0.73 13.51
C VAL A 221 -20.21 1.37 12.25
N PHE A 222 -19.16 0.76 11.69
CA PHE A 222 -18.50 1.29 10.50
C PHE A 222 -18.97 0.60 9.23
N ALA A 223 -19.39 1.39 8.25
CA ALA A 223 -19.69 0.94 6.90
C ALA A 223 -18.42 0.81 6.04
N ARG A 224 -17.32 1.43 6.49
CA ARG A 224 -16.02 1.38 5.83
C ARG A 224 -14.88 1.49 6.84
N SER A 225 -13.78 0.76 6.58
CA SER A 225 -12.57 0.78 7.39
C SER A 225 -11.34 0.40 6.55
N ALA A 226 -10.96 1.24 5.58
CA ALA A 226 -9.91 0.92 4.62
C ALA A 226 -8.64 1.75 4.85
N HIS A 227 -7.46 1.15 4.65
CA HIS A 227 -6.19 1.86 4.73
C HIS A 227 -6.00 2.88 3.60
N MET A 228 -5.49 4.05 3.96
CA MET A 228 -4.96 5.05 3.05
C MET A 228 -3.54 5.41 3.50
N THR A 229 -2.55 5.17 2.64
CA THR A 229 -1.15 5.33 3.01
C THR A 229 -0.40 6.20 2.01
N ILE A 230 0.27 7.23 2.51
CA ILE A 230 1.30 7.95 1.76
C ILE A 230 2.64 7.38 2.19
N SER A 231 3.54 7.08 1.26
CA SER A 231 4.87 6.59 1.59
C SER A 231 5.95 7.30 0.80
N ALA A 232 7.10 7.53 1.46
CA ALA A 232 8.32 7.99 0.84
C ALA A 232 9.36 6.88 0.95
N ARG A 233 9.97 6.51 -0.17
CA ARG A 233 10.81 5.32 -0.27
C ARG A 233 12.12 5.60 -0.96
N LEU A 234 13.15 4.89 -0.51
CA LEU A 234 14.46 4.78 -1.15
C LEU A 234 14.65 3.31 -1.55
N THR A 235 15.01 3.08 -2.80
CA THR A 235 15.27 1.74 -3.32
C THR A 235 16.63 1.68 -3.99
N TYR A 236 17.38 0.64 -3.71
CA TYR A 236 18.62 0.31 -4.39
C TYR A 236 18.46 -0.99 -5.15
N LEU A 237 18.69 -0.96 -6.47
CA LEU A 237 18.64 -2.15 -7.34
C LEU A 237 19.98 -2.32 -8.05
N PHE A 238 20.29 -3.56 -8.38
CA PHE A 238 21.35 -3.92 -9.30
C PHE A 238 20.84 -4.89 -10.36
N ASP A 239 21.31 -4.72 -11.59
CA ASP A 239 20.92 -5.56 -12.72
C ASP A 239 21.65 -6.91 -12.64
N LEU A 240 20.88 -8.02 -12.63
CA LEU A 240 21.42 -9.40 -12.69
C LEU A 240 21.73 -9.82 -14.12
N PHE A 241 20.85 -9.43 -15.06
CA PHE A 241 20.99 -9.74 -16.48
C PHE A 241 20.77 -8.48 -17.30
N ASN A 242 21.64 -8.31 -18.28
CA ASN A 242 21.59 -7.22 -19.26
C ASN A 242 21.79 -7.86 -20.64
N LYS A 243 20.69 -8.17 -21.34
CA LYS A 243 20.71 -8.62 -22.74
C LYS A 243 20.14 -7.57 -23.65
#